data_43790e3cfef21550f189e871e624e2a7
#
_entry.id   43790e3cfef21550f189e871e624e2a7
#
_cell.length_a   1.000
_cell.length_b   1.000
_cell.length_c   1.000
_cell.angle_alpha   90.00
_cell.angle_beta   90.00
_cell.angle_gamma   90.00
#
_symmetry.space_group_name_H-M   'P 1'
#
loop_
_entity.id
_entity.type
_entity.pdbx_description
1 polymer ?
#
loop_
_entity_poly.entity_id
_entity_poly.type
_entity_poly.pdbx_seq_one_letter_code
_entity_poly.pdbx_strand_id
1 'polypeptide(L)'
;AEGPARDVDLEYMEYMGEKMQESAQKELQQKQKQKQEKSAEEKQETSKKKKRWGNGNARIGALSVCDKNGTEQRVFQTGELIRLQFSYQVKQPVQDAVFGIGIFRQDGVQCYGTNTRIDKQDAFDLEQDGTVTIELDSVLLLPGTYLLDLAIECGDGIPVDYVKEAVTIQMTSAGGDVGVMRIPHRWKRS
;
A
#
# COMPACT_ATOMS: atom_id res chain seq x y z
N ALA A 1 -30.27 56.35 4.61
CA ALA A 1 -30.90 56.61 5.88
C ALA A 1 -31.13 58.11 6.02
N GLU A 2 -32.36 58.53 6.24
CA GLU A 2 -32.73 59.93 6.56
C GLU A 2 -33.24 59.94 8.00
N GLY A 3 -32.47 60.55 8.90
CA GLY A 3 -32.79 60.69 10.33
C GLY A 3 -31.85 61.66 11.02
N PRO A 4 -32.04 61.96 12.34
CA PRO A 4 -31.13 62.79 13.11
C PRO A 4 -29.70 62.24 13.02
N ALA A 5 -28.69 63.06 12.88
CA ALA A 5 -27.29 62.69 12.64
C ALA A 5 -26.76 61.59 13.61
N ARG A 6 -27.25 61.57 14.84
CA ARG A 6 -26.88 60.58 15.87
C ARG A 6 -27.39 59.15 15.57
N ASP A 7 -28.55 59.02 14.92
CA ASP A 7 -29.13 57.71 14.58
C ASP A 7 -28.46 57.13 13.36
N VAL A 8 -28.05 57.96 12.41
CA VAL A 8 -27.27 57.55 11.19
C VAL A 8 -25.87 57.06 11.60
N ASP A 9 -25.22 57.72 12.56
CA ASP A 9 -23.91 57.31 13.08
C ASP A 9 -23.99 55.95 13.83
N LEU A 10 -25.06 55.67 14.54
CA LEU A 10 -25.28 54.39 15.23
C LEU A 10 -25.52 53.25 14.23
N GLU A 11 -26.35 53.45 13.21
CA GLU A 11 -26.61 52.49 12.15
C GLU A 11 -25.32 52.17 11.34
N TYR A 12 -24.49 53.19 11.10
CA TYR A 12 -23.20 53.02 10.43
C TYR A 12 -22.19 52.22 11.27
N MET A 13 -22.13 52.48 12.58
CA MET A 13 -21.27 51.72 13.50
C MET A 13 -21.69 50.25 13.61
N GLU A 14 -23.00 49.98 13.70
CA GLU A 14 -23.56 48.65 13.73
C GLU A 14 -23.22 47.88 12.41
N TYR A 15 -23.46 48.49 11.24
CA TYR A 15 -23.11 47.93 9.95
C TYR A 15 -21.60 47.65 9.79
N MET A 16 -20.74 48.55 10.27
CA MET A 16 -19.28 48.35 10.25
C MET A 16 -18.86 47.21 11.21
N GLY A 17 -19.52 47.11 12.36
CA GLY A 17 -19.29 45.99 13.32
C GLY A 17 -19.63 44.66 12.74
N GLU A 18 -20.77 44.52 12.05
CA GLU A 18 -21.18 43.29 11.38
C GLU A 18 -20.21 42.87 10.25
N LYS A 19 -19.80 43.85 9.42
CA LYS A 19 -18.80 43.61 8.35
C LYS A 19 -17.43 43.17 8.88
N MET A 20 -16.98 43.75 10.00
CA MET A 20 -15.75 43.32 10.66
C MET A 20 -15.84 41.90 11.21
N GLN A 21 -16.98 41.54 11.79
CA GLN A 21 -17.20 40.17 12.28
C GLN A 21 -17.28 39.13 11.14
N GLU A 22 -17.95 39.47 10.02
CA GLU A 22 -17.98 38.60 8.84
C GLU A 22 -16.60 38.37 8.23
N SER A 23 -15.79 39.44 8.13
CA SER A 23 -14.43 39.30 7.58
C SER A 23 -13.51 38.49 8.50
N ALA A 24 -13.60 38.69 9.80
CA ALA A 24 -12.85 37.91 10.78
C ALA A 24 -13.25 36.41 10.80
N GLN A 25 -14.55 36.11 10.64
CA GLN A 25 -15.02 34.73 10.50
C GLN A 25 -14.54 34.06 9.20
N LYS A 26 -14.54 34.80 8.09
CA LYS A 26 -14.00 34.29 6.80
C LYS A 26 -12.50 34.00 6.88
N GLU A 27 -11.72 34.86 7.50
CA GLU A 27 -10.29 34.62 7.73
C GLU A 27 -10.02 33.42 8.64
N LEU A 28 -10.80 33.23 9.70
CA LEU A 28 -10.69 32.08 10.60
C LEU A 28 -11.02 30.76 9.87
N GLN A 29 -12.07 30.76 9.04
CA GLN A 29 -12.44 29.59 8.23
C GLN A 29 -11.38 29.26 7.17
N GLN A 30 -10.78 30.27 6.51
CA GLN A 30 -9.69 30.04 5.58
C GLN A 30 -8.43 29.48 6.25
N LYS A 31 -8.06 30.00 7.40
CA LYS A 31 -6.93 29.48 8.21
C LYS A 31 -7.16 28.05 8.69
N GLN A 32 -8.40 27.71 9.05
CA GLN A 32 -8.75 26.34 9.44
C GLN A 32 -8.71 25.37 8.25
N LYS A 33 -9.21 25.76 7.07
CA LYS A 33 -9.11 24.96 5.85
C LYS A 33 -7.66 24.72 5.44
N GLN A 34 -6.82 25.76 5.41
CA GLN A 34 -5.39 25.62 5.08
C GLN A 34 -4.63 24.74 6.09
N LYS A 35 -5.01 24.78 7.38
CA LYS A 35 -4.43 23.89 8.40
C LYS A 35 -4.85 22.44 8.20
N GLN A 36 -6.10 22.19 7.80
CA GLN A 36 -6.60 20.85 7.51
C GLN A 36 -5.99 20.27 6.23
N GLU A 37 -5.84 21.07 5.18
CA GLU A 37 -5.19 20.65 3.92
C GLU A 37 -3.71 20.31 4.15
N LYS A 38 -2.95 21.16 4.84
CA LYS A 38 -1.55 20.87 5.19
C LYS A 38 -1.39 19.63 6.07
N SER A 39 -2.28 19.43 7.04
CA SER A 39 -2.24 18.24 7.88
C SER A 39 -2.63 16.95 7.14
N ALA A 40 -3.46 17.05 6.11
CA ALA A 40 -3.81 15.94 5.24
C ALA A 40 -2.67 15.58 4.28
N GLU A 41 -1.98 16.58 3.72
CA GLU A 41 -0.80 16.39 2.87
C GLU A 41 0.37 15.79 3.66
N GLU A 42 0.66 16.31 4.86
CA GLU A 42 1.70 15.75 5.75
C GLU A 42 1.37 14.30 6.17
N LYS A 43 0.10 13.97 6.44
CA LYS A 43 -0.32 12.61 6.75
C LYS A 43 -0.21 11.67 5.54
N GLN A 44 -0.48 12.14 4.33
CA GLN A 44 -0.29 11.35 3.12
C GLN A 44 1.20 11.13 2.81
N GLU A 45 2.05 12.12 3.02
CA GLU A 45 3.49 12.00 2.79
C GLU A 45 4.19 11.11 3.83
N THR A 46 3.79 11.19 5.11
CA THR A 46 4.27 10.29 6.16
C THR A 46 3.73 8.86 5.99
N SER A 47 2.51 8.68 5.48
CA SER A 47 1.95 7.38 5.14
C SER A 47 2.70 6.74 3.96
N LYS A 48 3.04 7.50 2.92
CA LYS A 48 3.88 7.03 1.80
C LYS A 48 5.30 6.65 2.24
N LYS A 49 5.91 7.42 3.14
CA LYS A 49 7.24 7.10 3.71
C LYS A 49 7.23 5.83 4.58
N LYS A 50 6.11 5.52 5.25
CA LYS A 50 5.97 4.28 6.04
C LYS A 50 5.72 3.02 5.19
N LYS A 51 5.40 3.18 3.90
CA LYS A 51 5.14 2.04 3.00
C LYS A 51 6.40 1.49 2.33
N ARG A 52 7.54 2.14 2.46
CA ARG A 52 8.82 1.70 1.89
C ARG A 52 9.98 2.09 2.79
N TRP A 53 10.89 1.14 3.04
CA TRP A 53 12.10 1.35 3.83
C TRP A 53 13.23 0.40 3.40
N GLY A 54 14.45 0.66 3.85
CA GLY A 54 15.66 -0.08 3.56
C GLY A 54 16.84 0.85 3.31
N ASN A 55 18.04 0.31 3.12
CA ASN A 55 19.24 1.09 2.86
C ASN A 55 19.28 1.69 1.44
N GLY A 56 18.49 1.14 0.51
CA GLY A 56 18.32 1.65 -0.85
C GLY A 56 19.47 1.33 -1.81
N ASN A 57 20.36 0.42 -1.47
CA ASN A 57 21.45 -0.04 -2.35
C ASN A 57 20.90 -0.73 -3.63
N ALA A 58 19.78 -1.40 -3.51
CA ALA A 58 18.95 -1.80 -4.65
C ALA A 58 17.51 -1.36 -4.42
N ARG A 59 16.73 -1.20 -5.50
CA ARG A 59 15.36 -0.75 -5.43
C ARG A 59 14.44 -1.58 -6.31
N ILE A 60 13.36 -2.08 -5.73
CA ILE A 60 12.26 -2.72 -6.44
C ILE A 60 11.57 -1.69 -7.33
N GLY A 61 11.39 -2.03 -8.60
CA GLY A 61 10.79 -1.20 -9.64
C GLY A 61 9.38 -1.66 -10.03
N ALA A 62 9.17 -1.84 -11.33
CA ALA A 62 7.88 -2.27 -11.87
C ALA A 62 7.52 -3.68 -11.40
N LEU A 63 6.23 -3.86 -11.05
CA LEU A 63 5.65 -5.14 -10.64
C LEU A 63 4.48 -5.48 -11.56
N SER A 64 4.49 -6.67 -12.14
CA SER A 64 3.35 -7.28 -12.82
C SER A 64 2.85 -8.50 -12.05
N VAL A 65 1.54 -8.74 -12.11
CA VAL A 65 0.88 -9.92 -11.56
C VAL A 65 0.08 -10.57 -12.68
N CYS A 66 0.43 -11.80 -13.01
CA CYS A 66 -0.11 -12.48 -14.17
C CYS A 66 -0.72 -13.84 -13.81
N ASP A 67 -1.63 -14.31 -14.66
CA ASP A 67 -2.12 -15.67 -14.62
C ASP A 67 -1.10 -16.67 -15.23
N LYS A 68 -1.49 -17.93 -15.30
CA LYS A 68 -0.68 -19.00 -15.91
C LYS A 68 -0.33 -18.79 -17.39
N ASN A 69 -1.11 -17.95 -18.10
CA ASN A 69 -0.90 -17.66 -19.52
C ASN A 69 -0.02 -16.40 -19.73
N GLY A 70 0.38 -15.73 -18.63
CA GLY A 70 1.11 -14.47 -18.68
C GLY A 70 0.22 -13.23 -18.86
N THR A 71 -1.10 -13.38 -18.74
CA THR A 71 -2.04 -12.25 -18.82
C THR A 71 -2.04 -11.48 -17.51
N GLU A 72 -1.76 -10.19 -17.56
CA GLU A 72 -1.77 -9.35 -16.37
C GLU A 72 -3.21 -9.17 -15.84
N GLN A 73 -3.42 -9.50 -14.57
CA GLN A 73 -4.70 -9.34 -13.88
C GLN A 73 -4.54 -9.12 -12.38
N ARG A 74 -5.63 -8.74 -11.72
CA ARG A 74 -5.69 -8.50 -10.27
C ARG A 74 -6.77 -9.31 -9.58
N VAL A 75 -7.56 -10.08 -10.33
CA VAL A 75 -8.63 -10.93 -9.81
C VAL A 75 -8.32 -12.38 -10.19
N PHE A 76 -8.25 -13.25 -9.19
CA PHE A 76 -7.89 -14.67 -9.36
C PHE A 76 -8.93 -15.56 -8.69
N GLN A 77 -9.03 -16.78 -9.10
CA GLN A 77 -9.83 -17.80 -8.40
C GLN A 77 -8.97 -18.59 -7.42
N THR A 78 -9.57 -19.02 -6.31
CA THR A 78 -8.93 -19.92 -5.37
C THR A 78 -8.41 -21.18 -6.09
N GLY A 79 -7.11 -21.45 -5.94
CA GLY A 79 -6.43 -22.56 -6.59
C GLY A 79 -5.74 -22.22 -7.92
N GLU A 80 -5.88 -21.00 -8.43
CA GLU A 80 -5.13 -20.58 -9.61
C GLU A 80 -3.66 -20.33 -9.31
N LEU A 81 -2.84 -20.46 -10.37
CA LEU A 81 -1.45 -20.02 -10.36
C LEU A 81 -1.41 -18.49 -10.44
N ILE A 82 -0.58 -17.88 -9.60
CA ILE A 82 -0.27 -16.45 -9.64
C ILE A 82 1.23 -16.29 -9.86
N ARG A 83 1.59 -15.58 -10.94
CA ARG A 83 2.98 -15.21 -11.23
C ARG A 83 3.20 -13.75 -10.87
N LEU A 84 4.19 -13.50 -10.02
CA LEU A 84 4.66 -12.17 -9.67
C LEU A 84 6.01 -11.95 -10.36
N GLN A 85 6.14 -10.88 -11.12
CA GLN A 85 7.40 -10.47 -11.74
C GLN A 85 7.68 -9.03 -11.39
N PHE A 86 8.84 -8.75 -10.80
CA PHE A 86 9.25 -7.40 -10.48
C PHE A 86 10.69 -7.13 -10.89
N SER A 87 10.94 -5.93 -11.38
CA SER A 87 12.27 -5.44 -11.68
C SER A 87 12.96 -4.91 -10.44
N TYR A 88 14.27 -4.87 -10.45
CA TYR A 88 15.05 -4.14 -9.47
C TYR A 88 16.20 -3.38 -10.12
N GLN A 89 16.57 -2.25 -9.52
CA GLN A 89 17.70 -1.41 -9.94
C GLN A 89 18.75 -1.41 -8.84
N VAL A 90 20.00 -1.65 -9.22
CA VAL A 90 21.15 -1.69 -8.31
C VAL A 90 21.87 -0.35 -8.33
N LYS A 91 21.92 0.33 -7.20
CA LYS A 91 22.68 1.56 -7.01
C LYS A 91 24.07 1.31 -6.46
N GLN A 92 24.16 0.31 -5.60
CA GLN A 92 25.42 -0.18 -5.02
C GLN A 92 25.31 -1.70 -4.92
N PRO A 93 26.40 -2.46 -5.13
CA PRO A 93 26.36 -3.92 -5.02
C PRO A 93 25.76 -4.38 -3.68
N VAL A 94 24.94 -5.42 -3.75
CA VAL A 94 24.32 -6.06 -2.60
C VAL A 94 24.79 -7.49 -2.53
N GLN A 95 25.57 -7.84 -1.52
CA GLN A 95 26.03 -9.20 -1.31
C GLN A 95 24.97 -10.01 -0.57
N ASP A 96 24.94 -11.32 -0.85
CA ASP A 96 24.04 -12.27 -0.17
C ASP A 96 22.56 -11.79 -0.21
N ALA A 97 22.10 -11.43 -1.40
CA ALA A 97 20.75 -10.89 -1.56
C ALA A 97 19.68 -11.97 -1.42
N VAL A 98 18.58 -11.60 -0.79
CA VAL A 98 17.41 -12.45 -0.55
C VAL A 98 16.19 -11.68 -1.01
N PHE A 99 15.40 -12.30 -1.90
CA PHE A 99 14.10 -11.78 -2.32
C PHE A 99 12.99 -12.41 -1.50
N GLY A 100 12.06 -11.61 -1.04
CA GLY A 100 10.94 -12.04 -0.22
C GLY A 100 9.60 -11.49 -0.67
N ILE A 101 8.56 -12.24 -0.35
CA ILE A 101 7.16 -11.82 -0.50
C ILE A 101 6.40 -12.03 0.81
N GLY A 102 5.40 -11.19 1.04
CA GLY A 102 4.40 -11.38 2.08
C GLY A 102 3.00 -11.18 1.50
N ILE A 103 2.05 -12.01 1.91
CA ILE A 103 0.63 -11.89 1.54
C ILE A 103 -0.17 -11.63 2.81
N PHE A 104 -0.86 -10.50 2.83
CA PHE A 104 -1.66 -10.05 3.96
C PHE A 104 -3.12 -9.90 3.54
N ARG A 105 -4.03 -10.34 4.38
CA ARG A 105 -5.45 -9.99 4.22
C ARG A 105 -5.66 -8.51 4.59
N GLN A 106 -6.69 -7.91 4.05
CA GLN A 106 -6.97 -6.47 4.23
C GLN A 106 -7.08 -6.02 5.70
N ASP A 107 -7.41 -6.94 6.63
CA ASP A 107 -7.43 -6.68 8.07
C ASP A 107 -6.07 -6.80 8.76
N GLY A 108 -4.99 -7.01 7.98
CA GLY A 108 -3.62 -7.08 8.45
C GLY A 108 -3.13 -8.47 8.86
N VAL A 109 -3.96 -9.50 8.74
CA VAL A 109 -3.53 -10.89 8.99
C VAL A 109 -2.56 -11.34 7.91
N GLN A 110 -1.34 -11.74 8.29
CA GLN A 110 -0.38 -12.37 7.40
C GLN A 110 -0.85 -13.79 7.07
N CYS A 111 -1.18 -14.02 5.80
CA CYS A 111 -1.68 -15.29 5.31
C CYS A 111 -0.55 -16.21 4.81
N TYR A 112 0.49 -15.61 4.25
CA TYR A 112 1.65 -16.33 3.73
C TYR A 112 2.87 -15.41 3.68
N GLY A 113 4.05 -15.98 3.70
CA GLY A 113 5.31 -15.29 3.46
C GLY A 113 6.43 -16.30 3.22
N THR A 114 7.27 -16.01 2.24
CA THR A 114 8.47 -16.77 1.94
C THR A 114 9.56 -15.85 1.38
N ASN A 115 10.76 -16.38 1.30
CA ASN A 115 11.88 -15.75 0.64
C ASN A 115 12.81 -16.81 0.04
N THR A 116 13.74 -16.39 -0.83
CA THR A 116 14.67 -17.29 -1.50
C THR A 116 15.51 -18.12 -0.52
N ARG A 117 15.82 -17.59 0.66
CA ARG A 117 16.57 -18.32 1.70
C ARG A 117 15.72 -19.41 2.36
N ILE A 118 14.46 -19.13 2.69
CA ILE A 118 13.51 -20.14 3.21
C ILE A 118 13.38 -21.29 2.21
N ASP A 119 13.31 -20.96 0.93
CA ASP A 119 13.18 -21.91 -0.17
C ASP A 119 14.54 -22.56 -0.56
N LYS A 120 15.59 -22.31 0.24
CA LYS A 120 16.94 -22.91 0.09
C LYS A 120 17.57 -22.65 -1.28
N GLN A 121 17.26 -21.54 -1.91
CA GLN A 121 17.99 -21.11 -3.08
C GLN A 121 19.36 -20.57 -2.68
N ASP A 122 20.33 -20.78 -3.55
CA ASP A 122 21.66 -20.21 -3.33
C ASP A 122 21.61 -18.69 -3.24
N ALA A 123 22.36 -18.14 -2.32
CA ALA A 123 22.54 -16.70 -2.22
C ALA A 123 23.22 -16.16 -3.49
N PHE A 124 22.83 -15.00 -3.94
CA PHE A 124 23.42 -14.35 -5.10
C PHE A 124 23.69 -12.88 -4.81
N ASP A 125 24.71 -12.36 -5.47
CA ASP A 125 25.07 -10.96 -5.37
C ASP A 125 24.35 -10.15 -6.45
N LEU A 126 23.83 -8.98 -6.09
CA LEU A 126 23.23 -8.04 -7.03
C LEU A 126 24.28 -7.00 -7.42
N GLU A 127 24.79 -7.12 -8.65
CA GLU A 127 25.74 -6.16 -9.20
C GLU A 127 25.12 -5.31 -10.32
N GLN A 128 24.02 -5.78 -10.94
CA GLN A 128 23.34 -5.16 -12.06
C GLN A 128 21.83 -5.19 -11.88
N ASP A 129 21.15 -4.29 -12.58
CA ASP A 129 19.70 -4.29 -12.68
C ASP A 129 19.19 -5.63 -13.21
N GLY A 130 18.02 -6.04 -12.74
CA GLY A 130 17.47 -7.32 -13.15
C GLY A 130 15.98 -7.44 -12.86
N THR A 131 15.50 -8.68 -13.00
CA THR A 131 14.10 -9.04 -12.77
C THR A 131 14.03 -10.35 -12.00
N VAL A 132 13.10 -10.41 -11.07
CA VAL A 132 12.77 -11.62 -10.31
C VAL A 132 11.36 -12.04 -10.65
N THR A 133 11.17 -13.35 -10.81
CA THR A 133 9.86 -13.97 -11.00
C THR A 133 9.65 -15.04 -9.92
N ILE A 134 8.49 -14.99 -9.27
CA ILE A 134 8.01 -16.07 -8.41
C ILE A 134 6.68 -16.57 -8.93
N GLU A 135 6.53 -17.87 -9.02
CA GLU A 135 5.28 -18.56 -9.36
C GLU A 135 4.71 -19.22 -8.11
N LEU A 136 3.49 -18.89 -7.80
CA LEU A 136 2.70 -19.50 -6.73
C LEU A 136 1.75 -20.47 -7.42
N ASP A 137 2.12 -21.75 -7.47
CA ASP A 137 1.46 -22.77 -8.30
C ASP A 137 -0.02 -22.97 -8.03
N SER A 138 -0.45 -22.80 -6.78
CA SER A 138 -1.85 -22.96 -6.39
C SER A 138 -2.15 -22.11 -5.17
N VAL A 139 -2.73 -20.94 -5.39
CA VAL A 139 -3.05 -20.00 -4.30
C VAL A 139 -4.41 -20.36 -3.71
N LEU A 140 -4.41 -21.05 -2.58
CA LEU A 140 -5.62 -21.57 -1.93
C LEU A 140 -6.32 -20.54 -1.02
N LEU A 141 -6.01 -19.27 -1.13
CA LEU A 141 -6.68 -18.21 -0.38
C LEU A 141 -8.16 -18.11 -0.78
N LEU A 142 -9.03 -17.92 0.24
CA LEU A 142 -10.47 -17.77 0.04
C LEU A 142 -10.84 -16.37 -0.44
N PRO A 143 -12.09 -16.14 -0.88
CA PRO A 143 -12.53 -14.85 -1.39
C PRO A 143 -12.22 -13.69 -0.45
N GLY A 144 -11.62 -12.65 -0.99
CA GLY A 144 -11.22 -11.46 -0.24
C GLY A 144 -10.20 -10.61 -0.96
N THR A 145 -9.84 -9.50 -0.34
CA THR A 145 -8.80 -8.58 -0.80
C THR A 145 -7.50 -8.84 -0.06
N TYR A 146 -6.42 -9.01 -0.80
CA TYR A 146 -5.09 -9.31 -0.27
C TYR A 146 -4.08 -8.28 -0.74
N LEU A 147 -3.19 -7.92 0.17
CA LEU A 147 -2.12 -6.96 -0.02
C LEU A 147 -0.81 -7.73 -0.08
N LEU A 148 0.01 -7.48 -1.08
CA LEU A 148 1.29 -8.16 -1.26
C LEU A 148 2.43 -7.20 -0.94
N ASP A 149 3.32 -7.62 -0.08
CA ASP A 149 4.57 -6.96 0.23
C ASP A 149 5.71 -7.61 -0.55
N LEU A 150 6.71 -6.81 -0.93
CA LEU A 150 7.94 -7.28 -1.59
C LEU A 150 9.15 -6.81 -0.79
N ALA A 151 10.18 -7.64 -0.75
CA ALA A 151 11.42 -7.33 -0.06
C ALA A 151 12.66 -7.72 -0.87
N ILE A 152 13.70 -6.91 -0.74
CA ILE A 152 15.09 -7.27 -0.97
C ILE A 152 15.78 -7.10 0.38
N GLU A 153 16.45 -8.15 0.85
CA GLU A 153 17.25 -8.16 2.06
C GLU A 153 18.69 -8.58 1.74
N CYS A 154 19.63 -8.33 2.63
CA CYS A 154 20.98 -8.86 2.52
C CYS A 154 21.42 -9.45 3.85
N GLY A 155 22.35 -10.42 3.80
CA GLY A 155 22.93 -11.05 4.97
C GLY A 155 21.86 -11.60 5.92
N ASP A 156 21.87 -11.18 7.18
CA ASP A 156 21.00 -11.68 8.24
C ASP A 156 19.64 -10.98 8.31
N GLY A 157 19.05 -10.63 7.16
CA GLY A 157 17.72 -10.01 7.10
C GLY A 157 17.73 -8.49 7.21
N ILE A 158 18.84 -7.86 6.84
CA ILE A 158 18.93 -6.39 6.78
C ILE A 158 18.16 -5.89 5.56
N PRO A 159 17.13 -5.04 5.73
CA PRO A 159 16.35 -4.57 4.60
C PRO A 159 17.18 -3.69 3.66
N VAL A 160 17.25 -4.08 2.39
CA VAL A 160 17.78 -3.27 1.29
C VAL A 160 16.69 -2.42 0.70
N ASP A 161 15.54 -3.03 0.44
CA ASP A 161 14.33 -2.34 0.01
C ASP A 161 13.08 -3.17 0.36
N TYR A 162 12.24 -2.67 1.22
CA TYR A 162 10.96 -3.27 1.55
C TYR A 162 9.83 -2.40 1.04
N VAL A 163 8.92 -2.96 0.28
CA VAL A 163 7.75 -2.28 -0.27
C VAL A 163 6.49 -2.91 0.29
N LYS A 164 5.90 -2.24 1.26
CA LYS A 164 4.62 -2.64 1.86
C LYS A 164 3.47 -2.34 0.90
N GLU A 165 2.53 -3.28 0.78
CA GLU A 165 1.34 -3.11 -0.07
C GLU A 165 1.72 -2.76 -1.52
N ALA A 166 2.75 -3.43 -2.06
CA ALA A 166 3.25 -3.20 -3.42
C ALA A 166 2.16 -3.41 -4.47
N VAL A 167 1.25 -4.34 -4.24
CA VAL A 167 0.08 -4.60 -5.08
C VAL A 167 -1.09 -5.17 -4.26
N THR A 168 -2.29 -4.91 -4.74
CA THR A 168 -3.52 -5.49 -4.23
C THR A 168 -4.08 -6.49 -5.24
N ILE A 169 -4.48 -7.67 -4.76
CA ILE A 169 -5.20 -8.67 -5.56
C ILE A 169 -6.54 -9.01 -4.90
N GLN A 170 -7.47 -9.50 -5.70
CA GLN A 170 -8.76 -10.03 -5.24
C GLN A 170 -8.83 -11.52 -5.52
N MET A 171 -9.18 -12.30 -4.53
CA MET A 171 -9.47 -13.71 -4.67
C MET A 171 -10.98 -13.93 -4.74
N THR A 172 -11.40 -14.83 -5.63
CA THR A 172 -12.79 -15.28 -5.81
C THR A 172 -12.84 -16.80 -5.70
N SER A 173 -14.01 -17.36 -5.43
CA SER A 173 -14.22 -18.82 -5.40
C SER A 173 -15.65 -19.15 -5.80
N ALA A 174 -15.83 -20.29 -6.46
CA ALA A 174 -17.15 -20.86 -6.69
C ALA A 174 -17.66 -21.70 -5.50
N GLY A 175 -16.79 -21.98 -4.52
CA GLY A 175 -17.12 -22.78 -3.32
C GLY A 175 -17.65 -21.95 -2.17
N GLY A 176 -18.18 -22.60 -1.15
CA GLY A 176 -18.70 -22.01 0.09
C GLY A 176 -17.78 -22.19 1.30
N ASP A 177 -16.47 -22.43 1.08
CA ASP A 177 -15.52 -22.57 2.18
C ASP A 177 -15.45 -21.28 3.01
N VAL A 178 -15.19 -21.43 4.31
CA VAL A 178 -15.09 -20.31 5.26
C VAL A 178 -13.69 -20.26 5.88
N GLY A 179 -13.20 -19.05 6.17
CA GLY A 179 -11.87 -18.84 6.77
C GLY A 179 -10.93 -18.03 5.87
N VAL A 180 -9.63 -18.36 5.90
CA VAL A 180 -8.59 -17.66 5.15
C VAL A 180 -8.13 -18.44 3.93
N MET A 181 -8.04 -19.75 4.05
CA MET A 181 -7.54 -20.61 2.99
C MET A 181 -8.31 -21.93 2.94
N ARG A 182 -8.35 -22.53 1.77
CA ARG A 182 -8.90 -23.86 1.57
C ARG A 182 -7.82 -24.91 1.87
N ILE A 183 -8.14 -25.85 2.76
CA ILE A 183 -7.30 -27.03 3.01
C ILE A 183 -7.85 -28.19 2.17
N PRO A 184 -7.08 -28.77 1.25
CA PRO A 184 -7.54 -29.95 0.49
C PRO A 184 -7.95 -31.07 1.43
N HIS A 185 -9.18 -31.59 1.31
CA HIS A 185 -9.70 -32.65 2.16
C HIS A 185 -10.70 -33.56 1.42
N ARG A 186 -11.01 -34.68 2.02
CA ARG A 186 -12.02 -35.61 1.52
C ARG A 186 -12.86 -36.15 2.71
N TRP A 187 -14.15 -36.12 2.53
CA TRP A 187 -15.07 -36.80 3.43
C TRP A 187 -15.20 -38.30 3.05
N LYS A 188 -15.07 -39.17 4.03
CA LYS A 188 -15.36 -40.60 3.87
C LYS A 188 -16.47 -40.98 4.85
N ARG A 189 -17.49 -41.69 4.34
CA ARG A 189 -18.56 -42.22 5.15
C ARG A 189 -18.38 -43.77 5.18
N SER A 190 -18.29 -44.34 6.34
CA SER A 190 -18.25 -45.80 6.60
C SER A 190 -19.67 -46.33 6.81
#